data_588837cfc434de6dc3d0f6e3dc9baef1
#
_entry.id   588837cfc434de6dc3d0f6e3dc9baef1
#
_cell.length_a   1.000
_cell.length_b   1.000
_cell.length_c   1.000
_cell.angle_alpha   90.00
_cell.angle_beta   90.00
_cell.angle_gamma   90.00
#
_symmetry.space_group_name_H-M   'P 1'
#
loop_
_entity.id
_entity.type
_entity.pdbx_description
1 polymer ?
#
loop_
_entity_poly.entity_id
_entity_poly.type
_entity_poly.pdbx_seq_one_letter_code
_entity_poly.pdbx_strand_id
1 'polypeptide(L)'
;LPAIFSMEHPLGTVFGRAKYSNYLFFYQSCTIGGSWFESKMYYPVLGEHVTMFSGVKILGNSHIGNHVILGANTYVINCDIPDYSFVFPSSDARKPIIVSGKKEEILNREKSFWK
;
A
#
# COMPACT_ATOMS: atom_id res chain seq x y z
N LEU A 1 0.47 8.86 -10.56
CA LEU A 1 0.96 9.28 -9.24
C LEU A 1 0.13 10.42 -8.68
N PRO A 2 -0.01 10.53 -7.37
CA PRO A 2 -0.69 11.67 -6.76
C PRO A 2 0.15 12.95 -6.88
N ALA A 3 -0.45 14.09 -6.51
CA ALA A 3 0.25 15.36 -6.52
C ALA A 3 1.36 15.44 -5.46
N ILE A 4 1.15 14.79 -4.31
CA ILE A 4 2.11 14.77 -3.21
C ILE A 4 2.56 13.35 -2.95
N PHE A 5 3.84 13.09 -3.17
CA PHE A 5 4.43 11.77 -2.92
C PHE A 5 5.91 11.91 -2.57
N SER A 6 6.48 10.88 -1.97
CA SER A 6 7.90 10.79 -1.68
C SER A 6 8.39 9.37 -1.89
N MET A 7 9.69 9.20 -2.10
CA MET A 7 10.25 7.90 -2.41
C MET A 7 11.66 7.76 -1.84
N GLU A 8 12.02 6.52 -1.52
CA GLU A 8 13.35 6.12 -1.10
C GLU A 8 13.82 4.97 -1.98
N HIS A 9 14.93 5.14 -2.68
CA HIS A 9 15.53 4.11 -3.54
C HIS A 9 14.52 3.44 -4.48
N PRO A 10 13.79 4.18 -5.33
CA PRO A 10 12.61 3.65 -6.04
C PRO A 10 12.92 2.71 -7.21
N LEU A 11 14.09 2.15 -7.29
CA LEU A 11 14.51 1.26 -8.37
C LEU A 11 13.57 0.06 -8.50
N GLY A 12 13.13 -0.24 -9.71
CA GLY A 12 12.24 -1.37 -9.99
C GLY A 12 10.80 -1.18 -9.56
N THR A 13 10.41 0.04 -9.17
CA THR A 13 9.03 0.35 -8.79
C THR A 13 8.20 0.64 -10.02
N VAL A 14 7.04 -0.01 -10.12
CA VAL A 14 6.11 0.13 -11.24
C VAL A 14 4.73 0.49 -10.71
N PHE A 15 4.23 1.66 -11.09
CA PHE A 15 2.87 2.08 -10.74
C PHE A 15 2.01 2.09 -11.98
N GLY A 16 1.10 1.13 -12.04
CA GLY A 16 0.11 1.02 -13.08
C GLY A 16 -1.13 1.84 -12.75
N ARG A 17 -2.24 1.48 -13.40
CA ARG A 17 -3.50 2.15 -13.23
C ARG A 17 -4.09 1.87 -11.85
N ALA A 18 -4.43 2.94 -11.13
CA ALA A 18 -5.04 2.88 -9.80
C ALA A 18 -5.59 4.27 -9.46
N LYS A 19 -6.43 4.34 -8.42
CA LYS A 19 -6.81 5.62 -7.86
C LYS A 19 -5.85 5.95 -6.73
N TYR A 20 -5.04 6.98 -6.92
CA TYR A 20 -4.03 7.40 -5.96
C TYR A 20 -4.54 8.59 -5.14
N SER A 21 -4.12 8.66 -3.88
CA SER A 21 -4.33 9.83 -3.02
C SER A 21 -3.00 10.38 -2.55
N ASN A 22 -2.98 11.58 -1.97
CA ASN A 22 -1.75 12.28 -1.62
C ASN A 22 -0.99 11.64 -0.45
N TYR A 23 0.26 12.05 -0.29
CA TYR A 23 1.19 11.59 0.74
C TYR A 23 1.52 10.10 0.61
N LEU A 24 1.68 9.62 -0.62
CA LEU A 24 2.17 8.27 -0.89
C LEU A 24 3.68 8.23 -0.72
N PHE A 25 4.17 7.34 0.12
CA PHE A 25 5.59 7.12 0.35
C PHE A 25 5.94 5.68 -0.05
N PHE A 26 7.00 5.51 -0.84
CA PHE A 26 7.34 4.17 -1.32
C PHE A 26 8.85 3.96 -1.47
N TYR A 27 9.24 2.70 -1.37
CA TYR A 27 10.61 2.23 -1.55
C TYR A 27 10.75 1.48 -2.87
N GLN A 28 11.86 0.77 -3.04
CA GLN A 28 12.15 0.04 -4.28
C GLN A 28 11.28 -1.19 -4.49
N SER A 29 11.17 -1.62 -5.73
CA SER A 29 10.53 -2.87 -6.15
C SER A 29 9.06 -2.98 -5.78
N CYS A 30 8.38 -1.84 -5.62
CA CYS A 30 6.94 -1.82 -5.36
C CYS A 30 6.16 -1.92 -6.67
N THR A 31 4.98 -2.52 -6.61
CA THR A 31 4.09 -2.64 -7.76
C THR A 31 2.66 -2.30 -7.36
N ILE A 32 2.03 -1.45 -8.15
CA ILE A 32 0.59 -1.17 -8.05
C ILE A 32 0.01 -1.39 -9.43
N GLY A 33 -1.04 -2.19 -9.53
CA GLY A 33 -1.64 -2.47 -10.82
C GLY A 33 -2.95 -3.22 -10.76
N GLY A 34 -3.55 -3.41 -11.94
CA GLY A 34 -4.82 -4.10 -12.09
C GLY A 34 -4.66 -5.62 -12.01
N SER A 35 -5.77 -6.27 -11.72
CA SER A 35 -5.87 -7.73 -11.78
C SER A 35 -7.31 -8.14 -12.03
N TRP A 36 -7.49 -9.32 -12.59
CA TRP A 36 -8.82 -9.89 -12.81
C TRP A 36 -9.40 -10.43 -11.52
N PHE A 37 -10.68 -10.17 -11.32
CA PHE A 37 -11.44 -10.72 -10.21
C PHE A 37 -12.85 -11.01 -10.73
N GLU A 38 -13.26 -12.26 -10.70
CA GLU A 38 -14.57 -12.69 -11.20
C GLU A 38 -14.88 -12.17 -12.61
N SER A 39 -13.99 -12.43 -13.56
CA SER A 39 -14.12 -12.10 -14.98
C SER A 39 -14.14 -10.59 -15.30
N LYS A 40 -13.73 -9.74 -14.35
CA LYS A 40 -13.64 -8.30 -14.55
C LYS A 40 -12.28 -7.78 -14.10
N MET A 41 -11.75 -6.78 -14.80
CA MET A 41 -10.51 -6.13 -14.41
C MET A 41 -10.81 -5.06 -13.36
N TYR A 42 -10.11 -5.13 -12.22
CA TYR A 42 -10.18 -4.14 -11.15
C TYR A 42 -8.84 -3.47 -10.95
N TYR A 43 -8.87 -2.25 -10.45
CA TYR A 43 -7.69 -1.46 -10.15
C TYR A 43 -7.76 -1.00 -8.70
N PRO A 44 -6.61 -0.92 -8.01
CA PRO A 44 -6.59 -0.54 -6.60
C PRO A 44 -7.05 0.89 -6.36
N VAL A 45 -7.56 1.12 -5.16
CA VAL A 45 -7.88 2.45 -4.63
C VAL A 45 -7.06 2.63 -3.35
N LEU A 46 -6.23 3.67 -3.33
CA LEU A 46 -5.38 3.98 -2.18
C LEU A 46 -5.88 5.24 -1.50
N GLY A 47 -5.95 5.20 -0.16
CA GLY A 47 -6.21 6.37 0.64
C GLY A 47 -4.98 7.26 0.79
N GLU A 48 -5.07 8.26 1.65
CA GLU A 48 -3.96 9.17 1.93
C GLU A 48 -2.99 8.58 2.95
N HIS A 49 -1.73 9.03 2.91
CA HIS A 49 -0.68 8.58 3.83
C HIS A 49 -0.47 7.05 3.81
N VAL A 50 -0.41 6.49 2.63
CA VAL A 50 -0.05 5.08 2.45
C VAL A 50 1.46 4.97 2.30
N THR A 51 2.07 4.11 3.09
CA THR A 51 3.52 3.85 3.06
C THR A 51 3.77 2.43 2.61
N MET A 52 4.56 2.28 1.55
CA MET A 52 4.91 0.99 0.96
C MET A 52 6.40 0.75 1.13
N PHE A 53 6.79 -0.16 2.03
CA PHE A 53 8.18 -0.57 2.13
C PHE A 53 8.58 -1.42 0.91
N SER A 54 9.83 -1.86 0.85
CA SER A 54 10.36 -2.52 -0.35
C SER A 54 9.59 -3.78 -0.72
N GLY A 55 9.37 -3.97 -1.99
CA GLY A 55 8.74 -5.18 -2.53
C GLY A 55 7.24 -5.31 -2.30
N VAL A 56 6.57 -4.26 -1.82
CA VAL A 56 5.11 -4.28 -1.61
C VAL A 56 4.39 -4.31 -2.94
N LYS A 57 3.37 -5.17 -3.05
CA LYS A 57 2.52 -5.26 -4.23
C LYS A 57 1.06 -5.06 -3.84
N ILE A 58 0.40 -4.13 -4.51
CA ILE A 58 -1.03 -3.84 -4.32
C ILE A 58 -1.70 -4.02 -5.67
N LEU A 59 -2.56 -5.02 -5.77
CA LEU A 59 -3.14 -5.43 -7.04
C LEU A 59 -4.65 -5.62 -6.97
N GLY A 60 -5.30 -5.39 -8.11
CA GLY A 60 -6.69 -5.77 -8.34
C GLY A 60 -7.70 -4.99 -7.50
N ASN A 61 -8.73 -5.69 -7.05
CA ASN A 61 -9.84 -5.09 -6.29
C ASN A 61 -9.45 -4.91 -4.82
N SER A 62 -8.43 -4.07 -4.60
CA SER A 62 -7.93 -3.76 -3.26
C SER A 62 -8.24 -2.31 -2.90
N HIS A 63 -8.71 -2.09 -1.69
CA HIS A 63 -8.99 -0.77 -1.16
C HIS A 63 -8.14 -0.56 0.07
N ILE A 64 -7.17 0.32 -0.03
CA ILE A 64 -6.25 0.63 1.05
C ILE A 64 -6.75 1.89 1.74
N GLY A 65 -6.99 1.82 3.03
CA GLY A 65 -7.47 2.96 3.81
C GLY A 65 -6.41 4.05 3.99
N ASN A 66 -6.72 5.04 4.81
CA ASN A 66 -5.82 6.13 5.13
C ASN A 66 -4.85 5.71 6.24
N HIS A 67 -3.64 6.26 6.21
CA HIS A 67 -2.62 6.00 7.24
C HIS A 67 -2.35 4.51 7.41
N VAL A 68 -1.99 3.85 6.31
CA VAL A 68 -1.65 2.43 6.28
C VAL A 68 -0.17 2.27 5.98
N ILE A 69 0.51 1.46 6.79
CA ILE A 69 1.92 1.13 6.58
C ILE A 69 2.00 -0.34 6.17
N LEU A 70 2.50 -0.59 4.96
CA LEU A 70 2.69 -1.94 4.45
C LEU A 70 4.16 -2.33 4.58
N GLY A 71 4.44 -3.33 5.37
CA GLY A 71 5.79 -3.84 5.60
C GLY A 71 6.38 -4.48 4.36
N ALA A 72 7.69 -4.66 4.35
CA ALA A 72 8.43 -5.16 3.20
C ALA A 72 7.86 -6.50 2.70
N ASN A 73 7.76 -6.63 1.38
CA ASN A 73 7.29 -7.81 0.68
C ASN A 73 5.83 -8.19 0.94
N THR A 74 5.03 -7.27 1.46
CA THR A 74 3.60 -7.50 1.64
C THR A 74 2.92 -7.59 0.26
N TYR A 75 2.05 -8.57 0.11
CA TYR A 75 1.29 -8.81 -1.09
C TYR A 75 -0.20 -8.61 -0.79
N VAL A 76 -0.82 -7.66 -1.46
CA VAL A 76 -2.24 -7.36 -1.30
C VAL A 76 -2.94 -7.51 -2.64
N ILE A 77 -3.86 -8.46 -2.73
CA ILE A 77 -4.66 -8.66 -3.94
C ILE A 77 -6.12 -8.90 -3.55
N ASN A 78 -7.02 -8.12 -4.17
CA ASN A 78 -8.46 -8.23 -3.93
C ASN A 78 -8.79 -8.21 -2.43
N CYS A 79 -8.23 -7.24 -1.72
CA CYS A 79 -8.30 -7.20 -0.27
C CYS A 79 -8.50 -5.76 0.20
N ASP A 80 -9.33 -5.58 1.23
CA ASP A 80 -9.58 -4.28 1.85
C ASP A 80 -8.76 -4.15 3.12
N ILE A 81 -8.06 -3.02 3.26
CA ILE A 81 -7.25 -2.71 4.43
C ILE A 81 -7.84 -1.49 5.12
N PRO A 82 -8.25 -1.59 6.40
CA PRO A 82 -8.84 -0.46 7.11
C PRO A 82 -7.82 0.62 7.44
N ASP A 83 -8.32 1.82 7.78
CA ASP A 83 -7.48 2.94 8.20
C ASP A 83 -6.62 2.57 9.41
N TYR A 84 -5.49 3.24 9.54
CA TYR A 84 -4.57 3.10 10.68
C TYR A 84 -4.16 1.64 10.93
N SER A 85 -3.70 0.99 9.87
CA SER A 85 -3.27 -0.42 9.94
C SER A 85 -1.80 -0.57 9.61
N PHE A 86 -1.16 -1.55 10.26
CA PHE A 86 0.06 -2.16 9.77
C PHE A 86 -0.29 -3.42 9.01
N VAL A 87 0.37 -3.67 7.90
CA VAL A 87 0.15 -4.86 7.08
C VAL A 87 1.47 -5.58 6.88
N PHE A 88 1.49 -6.88 7.12
CA PHE A 88 2.69 -7.69 7.02
C PHE A 88 2.46 -8.90 6.14
N PRO A 89 3.51 -9.43 5.49
CA PRO A 89 3.38 -10.65 4.71
C PRO A 89 3.11 -11.86 5.61
N SER A 90 2.39 -12.83 5.08
CA SER A 90 2.15 -14.10 5.75
C SER A 90 2.60 -15.26 4.86
N SER A 91 2.54 -16.49 5.37
CA SER A 91 2.83 -17.68 4.59
C SER A 91 1.84 -17.86 3.43
N ASP A 92 0.63 -17.34 3.55
CA ASP A 92 -0.34 -17.27 2.46
C ASP A 92 -0.33 -15.86 1.88
N ALA A 93 0.24 -15.70 0.68
CA ALA A 93 0.40 -14.40 0.03
C ALA A 93 -0.93 -13.66 -0.18
N ARG A 94 -2.05 -14.38 -0.29
CA ARG A 94 -3.35 -13.76 -0.50
C ARG A 94 -4.03 -13.34 0.79
N LYS A 95 -3.44 -13.64 1.93
CA LYS A 95 -4.00 -13.33 3.26
C LYS A 95 -2.95 -12.61 4.12
N PRO A 96 -2.65 -11.35 3.84
CA PRO A 96 -1.67 -10.62 4.65
C PRO A 96 -2.15 -10.49 6.09
N ILE A 97 -1.22 -10.31 6.99
CA ILE A 97 -1.51 -10.05 8.40
C ILE A 97 -1.83 -8.56 8.55
N ILE A 98 -3.03 -8.24 9.04
CA ILE A 98 -3.49 -6.86 9.21
C ILE A 98 -3.66 -6.58 10.70
N VAL A 99 -2.93 -5.57 11.19
CA VAL A 99 -3.05 -5.09 12.56
C VAL A 99 -3.61 -3.67 12.51
N SER A 100 -4.90 -3.52 12.81
CA SER A 100 -5.61 -2.25 12.71
C SER A 100 -5.72 -1.55 14.07
N GLY A 101 -6.20 -0.29 14.05
CA GLY A 101 -6.41 0.49 15.27
C GLY A 101 -5.13 1.01 15.91
N LYS A 102 -4.07 1.21 15.12
CA LYS A 102 -2.76 1.64 15.62
C LYS A 102 -2.47 3.11 15.31
N LYS A 103 -3.46 3.99 15.54
CA LYS A 103 -3.39 5.39 15.13
C LYS A 103 -2.15 6.12 15.65
N GLU A 104 -1.87 6.06 16.96
CA GLU A 104 -0.73 6.77 17.54
C GLU A 104 0.61 6.28 17.01
N GLU A 105 0.78 4.97 16.95
CA GLU A 105 2.02 4.37 16.47
C GLU A 105 2.30 4.74 15.02
N ILE A 106 1.25 4.69 14.18
CA ILE A 106 1.37 5.01 12.76
C ILE A 106 1.69 6.49 12.56
N LEU A 107 0.99 7.39 13.24
CA LEU A 107 1.25 8.82 13.13
C LEU A 107 2.68 9.17 13.58
N ASN A 108 3.18 8.52 14.60
CA ASN A 108 4.56 8.72 15.04
C ASN A 108 5.56 8.26 13.99
N ARG A 109 5.33 7.15 13.33
CA ARG A 109 6.19 6.68 12.25
C ARG A 109 6.15 7.59 11.03
N GLU A 110 4.97 8.07 10.68
CA GLU A 110 4.80 8.96 9.54
C GLU A 110 5.58 10.26 9.68
N LYS A 111 5.79 10.74 10.90
CA LYS A 111 6.62 11.93 11.15
C LYS A 111 8.04 11.77 10.66
N SER A 112 8.59 10.55 10.66
CA SER A 112 9.93 10.29 10.16
C SER A 112 10.00 10.26 8.64
N PHE A 113 8.90 9.94 7.96
CA PHE A 113 8.85 9.90 6.50
C PHE A 113 8.64 11.29 5.88
N TRP A 114 7.85 12.13 6.53
CA TRP A 114 7.43 13.43 6.02
C TRP A 114 8.05 14.57 6.84
N LYS A 115 9.35 14.68 6.78
CA LYS A 115 10.10 15.74 7.46
C LYS A 115 10.11 17.05 6.67
#